data_b357c7cef698224f478a6c37b0da67e6
#
_entry.id   b357c7cef698224f478a6c37b0da67e6
#
_cell.length_a   1.000
_cell.length_b   1.000
_cell.length_c   1.000
_cell.angle_alpha   90.00
_cell.angle_beta   90.00
_cell.angle_gamma   90.00
#
_symmetry.space_group_name_H-M   'P 1'
#
loop_
_entity.id
_entity.type
_entity.pdbx_description
1 polymer ?
#
loop_
_entity_poly.entity_id
_entity_poly.type
_entity_poly.pdbx_seq_one_letter_code
_entity_poly.pdbx_strand_id
1 'polypeptide(L)'
;MNGLDTNVLVRYLTQDDPEQSRRAARYIEADTCFINSIVLCELVWVLESAYDYPRQVIAEVLEKILMTGGFQVEDRDMAWSALADYRRTKADFADCLIARRNRAAGCEETGSFDKNVKGVTDFRLL
;
A
#
# COMPACT_ATOMS: atom_id res chain seq x y z
N MET A 1 -3.62 20.31 4.56
CA MET A 1 -3.38 18.89 4.17
C MET A 1 -4.45 18.46 3.19
N ASN A 2 -4.05 17.82 2.11
CA ASN A 2 -4.95 17.33 1.07
C ASN A 2 -4.97 15.81 1.04
N GLY A 3 -6.13 15.23 0.73
CA GLY A 3 -6.22 13.79 0.51
C GLY A 3 -5.84 13.43 -0.93
N LEU A 4 -5.31 12.23 -1.14
CA LEU A 4 -4.98 11.73 -2.48
C LEU A 4 -5.91 10.59 -2.86
N ASP A 5 -6.44 10.66 -4.08
CA ASP A 5 -7.05 9.50 -4.70
C ASP A 5 -5.95 8.65 -5.34
N THR A 6 -6.24 7.39 -5.53
CA THR A 6 -5.27 6.42 -6.04
C THR A 6 -4.68 6.83 -7.38
N ASN A 7 -5.49 7.29 -8.32
CA ASN A 7 -5.01 7.64 -9.65
C ASN A 7 -4.05 8.85 -9.65
N VAL A 8 -4.22 9.78 -8.72
CA VAL A 8 -3.29 10.90 -8.56
C VAL A 8 -1.91 10.38 -8.16
N LEU A 9 -1.88 9.47 -7.18
CA LEU A 9 -0.64 8.87 -6.71
C LEU A 9 0.02 8.01 -7.80
N VAL A 10 -0.77 7.23 -8.55
CA VAL A 10 -0.28 6.43 -9.68
C VAL A 10 0.40 7.32 -10.72
N ARG A 11 -0.25 8.42 -11.12
CA ARG A 11 0.32 9.34 -12.12
C ARG A 11 1.59 9.99 -11.64
N TYR A 12 1.65 10.33 -10.35
CA TYR A 12 2.85 10.91 -9.77
C TYR A 12 4.02 9.93 -9.78
N LEU A 13 3.76 8.67 -9.48
CA LEU A 13 4.80 7.64 -9.34
C LEU A 13 5.26 7.07 -10.69
N THR A 14 4.35 6.85 -11.62
CA THR A 14 4.65 6.18 -12.89
C THR A 14 5.05 7.13 -14.01
N GLN A 15 4.50 8.34 -13.99
CA GLN A 15 4.80 9.39 -14.97
C GLN A 15 4.57 8.99 -16.42
N ASP A 16 3.63 8.07 -16.65
CA ASP A 16 3.32 7.56 -17.99
C ASP A 16 2.37 8.48 -18.79
N ASP A 17 1.78 9.48 -18.14
CA ASP A 17 0.98 10.52 -18.77
C ASP A 17 1.58 11.87 -18.37
N PRO A 18 2.35 12.52 -19.26
CA PRO A 18 3.10 13.73 -18.87
C PRO A 18 2.24 14.86 -18.35
N GLU A 19 1.04 15.07 -18.91
CA GLU A 19 0.17 16.14 -18.45
C GLU A 19 -0.41 15.85 -17.08
N GLN A 20 -0.97 14.65 -16.88
CA GLN A 20 -1.53 14.25 -15.59
C GLN A 20 -0.45 14.15 -14.52
N SER A 21 0.74 13.64 -14.88
CA SER A 21 1.86 13.55 -13.94
C SER A 21 2.29 14.92 -13.45
N ARG A 22 2.32 15.90 -14.34
CA ARG A 22 2.68 17.28 -13.97
C ARG A 22 1.63 17.90 -13.04
N ARG A 23 0.35 17.66 -13.32
CA ARG A 23 -0.75 18.14 -12.48
C ARG A 23 -0.75 17.45 -11.12
N ALA A 24 -0.49 16.15 -11.09
CA ALA A 24 -0.37 15.39 -9.85
C ALA A 24 0.80 15.90 -9.00
N ALA A 25 1.96 16.10 -9.61
CA ALA A 25 3.13 16.63 -8.91
C ALA A 25 2.84 17.99 -8.31
N ARG A 26 2.20 18.87 -9.06
CA ARG A 26 1.85 20.21 -8.59
C ARG A 26 0.92 20.17 -7.38
N TYR A 27 -0.07 19.27 -7.43
CA TYR A 27 -1.02 19.10 -6.33
C TYR A 27 -0.34 18.52 -5.09
N ILE A 28 0.49 17.49 -5.28
CA ILE A 28 1.18 16.79 -4.18
C ILE A 28 2.21 17.69 -3.51
N GLU A 29 2.95 18.48 -4.31
CA GLU A 29 4.01 19.35 -3.78
C GLU A 29 3.50 20.63 -3.13
N ALA A 30 2.24 20.97 -3.35
CA ALA A 30 1.67 22.20 -2.81
C ALA A 30 1.39 22.15 -1.31
N ASP A 31 1.19 20.98 -0.72
CA ASP A 31 0.86 20.81 0.70
C ASP A 31 1.21 19.38 1.12
N THR A 32 1.11 19.12 2.43
CA THR A 32 1.16 17.73 2.90
C THR A 32 -0.07 16.98 2.40
N CYS A 33 0.11 15.68 2.14
CA CYS A 33 -0.94 14.84 1.56
C CYS A 33 -1.21 13.64 2.44
N PHE A 34 -2.51 13.35 2.64
CA PHE A 34 -2.94 12.18 3.39
C PHE A 34 -3.19 11.01 2.44
N ILE A 35 -2.63 9.86 2.77
CA ILE A 35 -2.81 8.61 2.04
C ILE A 35 -3.45 7.61 2.99
N ASN A 36 -4.72 7.24 2.73
CA ASN A 36 -5.39 6.26 3.57
C ASN A 36 -5.04 4.83 3.16
N SER A 37 -5.43 3.88 3.99
CA SER A 37 -5.10 2.46 3.77
C SER A 37 -5.72 1.89 2.52
N ILE A 38 -6.90 2.36 2.13
CA ILE A 38 -7.57 1.90 0.91
C ILE A 38 -6.74 2.30 -0.31
N VAL A 39 -6.24 3.53 -0.33
CA VAL A 39 -5.41 4.02 -1.44
C VAL A 39 -4.12 3.22 -1.53
N LEU A 40 -3.49 2.87 -0.41
CA LEU A 40 -2.29 2.03 -0.44
C LEU A 40 -2.58 0.66 -1.07
N CYS A 41 -3.68 0.03 -0.69
CA CYS A 41 -4.06 -1.26 -1.24
C CYS A 41 -4.39 -1.19 -2.72
N GLU A 42 -5.14 -0.17 -3.13
CA GLU A 42 -5.46 0.06 -4.55
C GLU A 42 -4.22 0.34 -5.37
N LEU A 43 -3.28 1.12 -4.83
CA LEU A 43 -2.01 1.41 -5.50
C LEU A 43 -1.26 0.12 -5.82
N VAL A 44 -1.11 -0.76 -4.84
CA VAL A 44 -0.41 -2.03 -5.05
C VAL A 44 -1.10 -2.84 -6.13
N TRP A 45 -2.43 -2.94 -6.06
CA TRP A 45 -3.21 -3.68 -7.05
C TRP A 45 -3.03 -3.12 -8.47
N VAL A 46 -3.05 -1.79 -8.61
CA VAL A 46 -2.85 -1.14 -9.92
C VAL A 46 -1.44 -1.39 -10.44
N LEU A 47 -0.42 -1.25 -9.59
CA LEU A 47 0.97 -1.48 -10.01
C LEU A 47 1.20 -2.93 -10.42
N GLU A 48 0.54 -3.88 -9.78
CA GLU A 48 0.61 -5.29 -10.15
C GLU A 48 -0.14 -5.58 -11.45
N SER A 49 -1.41 -5.16 -11.54
CA SER A 49 -2.32 -5.58 -12.61
C SER A 49 -2.22 -4.74 -13.87
N ALA A 50 -2.00 -3.45 -13.76
CA ALA A 50 -1.96 -2.54 -14.91
C ALA A 50 -0.54 -2.24 -15.39
N TYR A 51 0.44 -2.27 -14.50
CA TYR A 51 1.84 -1.93 -14.82
C TYR A 51 2.77 -3.14 -14.76
N ASP A 52 2.28 -4.25 -14.27
CA ASP A 52 3.05 -5.51 -14.19
C ASP A 52 4.39 -5.35 -13.47
N TYR A 53 4.42 -4.53 -12.42
CA TYR A 53 5.62 -4.34 -11.62
C TYR A 53 5.88 -5.58 -10.76
N PRO A 54 7.15 -6.03 -10.66
CA PRO A 54 7.50 -7.11 -9.72
C PRO A 54 7.25 -6.70 -8.28
N ARG A 55 7.00 -7.68 -7.43
CA ARG A 55 6.76 -7.45 -5.98
C ARG A 55 7.88 -6.64 -5.34
N GLN A 56 9.13 -6.91 -5.69
CA GLN A 56 10.27 -6.19 -5.13
C GLN A 56 10.21 -4.71 -5.46
N VAL A 57 9.84 -4.36 -6.69
CA VAL A 57 9.72 -2.96 -7.12
C VAL A 57 8.55 -2.28 -6.37
N ILE A 58 7.44 -2.98 -6.24
CA ILE A 58 6.28 -2.46 -5.49
C ILE A 58 6.65 -2.22 -4.03
N ALA A 59 7.37 -3.15 -3.41
CA ALA A 59 7.84 -2.98 -2.03
C ALA A 59 8.73 -1.74 -1.88
N GLU A 60 9.59 -1.48 -2.85
CA GLU A 60 10.44 -0.28 -2.86
C GLU A 60 9.62 1.00 -3.00
N VAL A 61 8.57 0.97 -3.83
CA VAL A 61 7.65 2.10 -3.98
C VAL A 61 6.96 2.39 -2.65
N LEU A 62 6.43 1.35 -2.00
CA LEU A 62 5.77 1.50 -0.70
C LEU A 62 6.73 2.07 0.35
N GLU A 63 7.95 1.58 0.39
CA GLU A 63 8.96 2.09 1.33
C GLU A 63 9.22 3.58 1.09
N LYS A 64 9.38 3.99 -0.16
CA LYS A 64 9.60 5.41 -0.50
C LYS A 64 8.42 6.28 -0.06
N ILE A 65 7.20 5.81 -0.26
CA ILE A 65 6.00 6.52 0.20
C ILE A 65 6.04 6.70 1.71
N LEU A 66 6.34 5.62 2.44
CA LEU A 66 6.37 5.66 3.90
C LEU A 66 7.49 6.54 4.44
N MET A 67 8.56 6.73 3.68
CA MET A 67 9.70 7.57 4.08
C MET A 67 9.59 9.02 3.61
N THR A 68 8.60 9.35 2.80
CA THR A 68 8.46 10.71 2.27
C THR A 68 7.78 11.62 3.29
N GLY A 69 8.46 12.69 3.68
CA GLY A 69 7.97 13.59 4.74
C GLY A 69 6.69 14.34 4.41
N GLY A 70 6.41 14.57 3.13
CA GLY A 70 5.19 15.24 2.68
C GLY A 70 3.96 14.34 2.64
N PHE A 71 4.12 13.04 2.85
CA PHE A 71 3.02 12.08 2.88
C PHE A 71 2.71 11.69 4.32
N GLN A 72 1.46 11.91 4.71
CA GLN A 72 0.94 11.41 5.98
C GLN A 72 0.14 10.15 5.69
N VAL A 73 0.72 9.00 6.00
CA VAL A 73 0.10 7.70 5.74
C VAL A 73 -0.72 7.29 6.96
N GLU A 74 -1.96 6.88 6.73
CA GLU A 74 -2.84 6.38 7.78
C GLU A 74 -2.23 5.14 8.43
N ASP A 75 -2.17 5.13 9.77
CA ASP A 75 -1.60 4.03 10.53
C ASP A 75 -0.21 3.61 10.00
N ARG A 76 0.71 4.57 9.93
CA ARG A 76 2.04 4.39 9.34
C ARG A 76 2.78 3.16 9.88
N ASP A 77 2.75 2.94 11.19
CA ASP A 77 3.44 1.79 11.79
C ASP A 77 2.85 0.46 11.32
N MET A 78 1.53 0.42 11.20
CA MET A 78 0.83 -0.76 10.66
C MET A 78 1.20 -1.00 9.21
N ALA A 79 1.30 0.08 8.41
CA ALA A 79 1.72 -0.03 7.02
C ALA A 79 3.14 -0.56 6.89
N TRP A 80 4.07 -0.13 7.75
CA TRP A 80 5.42 -0.68 7.81
C TRP A 80 5.42 -2.17 8.15
N SER A 81 4.60 -2.57 9.11
CA SER A 81 4.49 -3.98 9.49
C SER A 81 3.92 -4.82 8.35
N ALA A 82 2.90 -4.32 7.67
CA ALA A 82 2.32 -4.99 6.51
C ALA A 82 3.33 -5.10 5.36
N LEU A 83 4.15 -4.07 5.14
CA LEU A 83 5.20 -4.11 4.14
C LEU A 83 6.24 -5.19 4.46
N ALA A 84 6.62 -5.33 5.73
CA ALA A 84 7.54 -6.38 6.16
C ALA A 84 6.95 -7.76 5.87
N ASP A 85 5.67 -7.98 6.16
CA ASP A 85 4.98 -9.24 5.85
C ASP A 85 4.91 -9.47 4.34
N TYR A 86 4.63 -8.43 3.56
CA TYR A 86 4.58 -8.50 2.10
C TYR A 86 5.93 -8.95 1.52
N ARG A 87 7.03 -8.44 2.06
CA ARG A 87 8.39 -8.82 1.62
C ARG A 87 8.75 -10.25 1.97
N ARG A 88 8.22 -10.78 3.08
CA ARG A 88 8.55 -12.13 3.58
C ARG A 88 7.69 -13.24 2.99
N THR A 89 6.56 -12.91 2.41
CA THR A 89 5.55 -13.89 2.02
C THR A 89 5.12 -13.70 0.57
N LYS A 90 4.17 -14.51 0.13
CA LYS A 90 3.54 -14.38 -1.19
C LYS A 90 2.15 -13.74 -1.10
N ALA A 91 1.75 -13.29 0.09
CA ALA A 91 0.43 -12.70 0.30
C ALA A 91 0.33 -11.33 -0.38
N ASP A 92 -0.89 -10.97 -0.78
CA ASP A 92 -1.17 -9.63 -1.26
C ASP A 92 -0.96 -8.63 -0.14
N PHE A 93 -0.55 -7.42 -0.49
CA PHE A 93 -0.36 -6.36 0.49
C PHE A 93 -1.65 -6.09 1.29
N ALA A 94 -2.81 -6.10 0.60
CA ALA A 94 -4.09 -5.92 1.27
C ALA A 94 -4.33 -6.99 2.35
N ASP A 95 -3.99 -8.25 2.08
CA ASP A 95 -4.12 -9.32 3.07
C ASP A 95 -3.20 -9.10 4.26
N CYS A 96 -1.97 -8.67 4.01
CA CYS A 96 -1.03 -8.33 5.08
C CYS A 96 -1.59 -7.22 5.99
N LEU A 97 -2.19 -6.22 5.38
CA LEU A 97 -2.78 -5.10 6.13
C LEU A 97 -4.04 -5.55 6.89
N ILE A 98 -4.87 -6.40 6.28
CA ILE A 98 -6.05 -6.98 6.94
C ILE A 98 -5.64 -7.72 8.22
N ALA A 99 -4.61 -8.57 8.14
CA ALA A 99 -4.13 -9.32 9.31
C ALA A 99 -3.71 -8.38 10.44
N ARG A 100 -2.97 -7.34 10.11
CA ARG A 100 -2.49 -6.37 11.10
C ARG A 100 -3.63 -5.56 11.71
N ARG A 101 -4.58 -5.14 10.89
CA ARG A 101 -5.75 -4.40 11.38
C ARG A 101 -6.63 -5.24 12.28
N ASN A 102 -6.87 -6.50 11.89
CA ASN A 102 -7.68 -7.40 12.69
C ASN A 102 -7.02 -7.68 14.05
N ARG A 103 -5.69 -7.88 14.04
CA ARG A 103 -4.94 -8.05 15.28
C ARG A 103 -5.07 -6.83 16.20
N ALA A 104 -4.92 -5.65 15.63
CA ALA A 104 -5.06 -4.40 16.39
C ALA A 104 -6.46 -4.21 16.95
N ALA A 105 -7.48 -4.77 16.29
CA ALA A 105 -8.86 -4.75 16.77
C ALA A 105 -9.14 -5.78 17.86
N GLY A 106 -8.19 -6.66 18.16
CA GLY A 106 -8.34 -7.68 19.20
C GLY A 106 -8.62 -9.08 18.69
N CYS A 107 -8.57 -9.31 17.36
CA CYS A 107 -8.76 -10.64 16.81
C CYS A 107 -7.52 -11.51 17.06
N GLU A 108 -7.74 -12.75 17.46
CA GLU A 108 -6.64 -13.69 17.68
C GLU A 108 -6.09 -14.23 16.36
N GLU A 109 -6.98 -14.39 15.37
CA GLU A 109 -6.61 -14.87 14.04
C GLU A 109 -7.57 -14.31 12.99
N THR A 110 -7.16 -14.41 11.73
CA THR A 110 -8.00 -14.05 10.58
C THR A 110 -8.18 -15.29 9.71
N GLY A 111 -9.43 -15.70 9.48
CA GLY A 111 -9.73 -16.84 8.61
C GLY A 111 -9.64 -16.46 7.15
N SER A 112 -9.09 -17.36 6.32
CA SER A 112 -8.99 -17.14 4.88
C SER A 112 -9.02 -18.47 4.12
N PHE A 113 -9.49 -18.41 2.89
CA PHE A 113 -9.36 -19.54 1.94
C PHE A 113 -8.17 -19.36 0.99
N ASP A 114 -7.50 -18.20 1.03
CA ASP A 114 -6.38 -17.90 0.13
C ASP A 114 -5.11 -18.58 0.63
N LYS A 115 -4.56 -19.47 -0.18
CA LYS A 115 -3.33 -20.19 0.14
C LYS A 115 -2.11 -19.28 0.21
N ASN A 116 -2.17 -18.11 -0.45
CA ASN A 116 -1.06 -17.16 -0.47
C ASN A 116 -0.83 -16.47 0.86
N VAL A 117 -1.79 -16.52 1.78
CA VAL A 117 -1.61 -15.95 3.13
C VAL A 117 -0.78 -16.85 4.04
N LYS A 118 -0.43 -18.05 3.59
CA LYS A 118 0.43 -18.97 4.34
C LYS A 118 1.77 -18.28 4.64
N GLY A 119 2.13 -18.25 5.89
CA GLY A 119 3.35 -17.57 6.34
C GLY A 119 3.11 -16.16 6.87
N VAL A 120 1.94 -15.58 6.64
CA VAL A 120 1.55 -14.35 7.31
C VAL A 120 1.04 -14.69 8.70
N THR A 121 1.59 -14.01 9.71
CA THR A 121 1.22 -14.24 11.10
C THR A 121 -0.27 -14.00 11.31
N ASP A 122 -0.89 -14.85 12.12
CA ASP A 122 -2.28 -14.73 12.54
C ASP A 122 -3.33 -15.05 11.46
N PHE A 123 -2.93 -15.54 10.29
CA PHE A 123 -3.89 -16.12 9.36
C PHE A 123 -4.12 -17.60 9.64
N ARG A 124 -5.36 -18.02 9.49
CA ARG A 124 -5.74 -19.43 9.53
C ARG A 124 -6.41 -19.80 8.22
N LEU A 125 -5.83 -20.79 7.51
CA LEU A 125 -6.47 -21.33 6.31
C LEU A 125 -7.64 -22.23 6.70
N LEU A 126 -8.78 -21.97 6.11
CA LEU A 126 -9.99 -22.74 6.35
C LEU A 126 -10.15 -23.90 5.37
#